data_23f80de0aa5a6c0f2e208c0d58c98f53
#
_entry.id   23f80de0aa5a6c0f2e208c0d58c98f53
#
_cell.length_a   1.000
_cell.length_b   1.000
_cell.length_c   1.000
_cell.angle_alpha   90.00
_cell.angle_beta   90.00
_cell.angle_gamma   90.00
#
_symmetry.space_group_name_H-M   'P 1'
#
loop_
_entity.id
_entity.type
_entity.pdbx_description
1 polymer ?
#
loop_
_entity_poly.entity_id
_entity_poly.type
_entity_poly.pdbx_seq_one_letter_code
_entity_poly.pdbx_strand_id
1 'polypeptide(L)'
;MLKQLYIKNFTLIDELNISLYPGFSVITGETGAGKSIILGAIGLLLGNRADSKAIKAGRDRCVIEAHFDLSRYGMQKFFDDNDIDYDADDTIIRRELTAAGKSRAFINDTPVPLTRMRELGEQLVDIHSQHQNLLLQKEDFQLNVVDIIAQDTDQIKVYQKEYYAYCKAKELLEELKAEIAKNRENEEFMRFQHKELDDANLQEGELEQLEQEAETLSHSEDIKTALFEADNALSGDDDSILDKLKNATHQLENICDVYPSMADVTGRMQSSYIELKDIAQEISSSVDHVEFDPNRLDAINTRLDKLYTLQQKFHVETVTELIATRDRIAEQLAHIDNGDEDIEEKEKEVAALLAKAEKQAALLTSIRQKSAKAIEKEMKGRLIPLGIPNVRFEIAFADKPLSGNGADKVSFLFSANKSTQLQPVSQVASGGEIARVMLSLKAMISGAVKLPTIIFDEIDTGVSGKIAEKMADIMEEMGLQNRQVLSITHLPQIAAKGSHHYKVLKEETENGTISHMKELNNQERIEEIAQMLSGSDITQAALANAKELLRI
;
A
#
# COMPACT_ATOMS: atom_id res chain seq x y z
N MET A 1 0.89 -20.96 22.37
CA MET A 1 1.01 -20.67 23.80
C MET A 1 2.48 -20.50 24.15
N LEU A 2 2.81 -19.60 25.05
CA LEU A 2 4.20 -19.38 25.51
C LEU A 2 4.67 -20.58 26.36
N LYS A 3 5.66 -21.34 25.86
CA LYS A 3 6.19 -22.55 26.53
C LYS A 3 7.38 -22.24 27.44
N GLN A 4 8.24 -21.34 26.98
CA GLN A 4 9.48 -21.01 27.66
C GLN A 4 9.84 -19.55 27.45
N LEU A 5 10.36 -18.92 28.48
CA LEU A 5 10.90 -17.56 28.42
C LEU A 5 12.35 -17.58 28.93
N TYR A 6 13.27 -17.18 28.06
CA TYR A 6 14.68 -17.00 28.38
C TYR A 6 15.06 -15.53 28.34
N ILE A 7 15.69 -15.05 29.39
CA ILE A 7 16.15 -13.66 29.51
C ILE A 7 17.58 -13.66 30.01
N LYS A 8 18.48 -12.91 29.34
CA LYS A 8 19.87 -12.75 29.75
C LYS A 8 20.31 -11.30 29.73
N ASN A 9 20.92 -10.84 30.83
CA ASN A 9 21.45 -9.49 31.01
C ASN A 9 20.41 -8.37 30.77
N PHE A 10 19.22 -8.53 31.32
CA PHE A 10 18.14 -7.56 31.18
C PHE A 10 17.82 -6.90 32.54
N THR A 11 18.04 -5.62 32.67
CA THR A 11 17.83 -4.82 33.87
C THR A 11 18.44 -5.47 35.13
N LEU A 12 17.65 -6.05 36.04
CA LEU A 12 18.08 -6.77 37.26
C LEU A 12 18.20 -8.27 37.04
N ILE A 13 17.92 -8.82 35.87
CA ILE A 13 18.01 -10.24 35.54
C ILE A 13 19.38 -10.52 34.92
N ASP A 14 20.16 -11.38 35.56
CA ASP A 14 21.38 -11.92 34.96
C ASP A 14 21.04 -13.01 33.95
N GLU A 15 20.34 -14.02 34.40
CA GLU A 15 19.87 -15.11 33.58
C GLU A 15 18.59 -15.69 34.16
N LEU A 16 17.58 -15.86 33.34
CA LEU A 16 16.30 -16.49 33.67
C LEU A 16 15.94 -17.45 32.56
N ASN A 17 15.60 -18.66 32.93
CA ASN A 17 15.03 -19.67 32.07
C ASN A 17 13.85 -20.30 32.76
N ILE A 18 12.63 -20.05 32.31
CA ILE A 18 11.41 -20.50 32.97
C ILE A 18 10.47 -21.16 31.97
N SER A 19 9.95 -22.32 32.34
CA SER A 19 8.89 -23.00 31.61
C SER A 19 7.53 -22.49 32.06
N LEU A 20 6.62 -22.31 31.09
CA LEU A 20 5.26 -21.83 31.32
C LEU A 20 4.28 -22.85 30.72
N TYR A 21 3.13 -23.01 31.37
CA TYR A 21 2.19 -24.08 31.05
C TYR A 21 0.84 -23.54 30.59
N PRO A 22 0.05 -24.33 29.85
CA PRO A 22 -1.34 -24.00 29.53
C PRO A 22 -2.19 -23.83 30.80
N GLY A 23 -3.32 -23.12 30.64
CA GLY A 23 -4.24 -22.89 31.75
C GLY A 23 -3.97 -21.58 32.47
N PHE A 24 -4.39 -21.46 33.72
CA PHE A 24 -4.27 -20.26 34.52
C PHE A 24 -3.04 -20.33 35.43
N SER A 25 -2.06 -19.49 35.18
CA SER A 25 -0.84 -19.32 35.97
C SER A 25 -0.81 -17.97 36.67
N VAL A 26 -0.22 -17.94 37.85
CA VAL A 26 -0.07 -16.72 38.63
C VAL A 26 1.39 -16.39 38.91
N ILE A 27 1.70 -15.11 38.95
CA ILE A 27 3.02 -14.56 39.26
C ILE A 27 2.88 -13.62 40.45
N THR A 28 3.50 -14.02 41.59
CA THR A 28 3.57 -13.20 42.82
C THR A 28 4.98 -12.68 43.04
N GLY A 29 5.16 -11.84 44.04
CA GLY A 29 6.44 -11.31 44.48
C GLY A 29 6.31 -9.89 45.01
N GLU A 30 7.38 -9.34 45.58
CA GLU A 30 7.39 -7.99 46.13
C GLU A 30 7.12 -6.91 45.08
N THR A 31 6.40 -5.85 45.49
CA THR A 31 6.11 -4.70 44.65
C THR A 31 7.40 -3.95 44.29
N GLY A 32 7.49 -3.55 43.01
CA GLY A 32 8.42 -2.47 42.57
C GLY A 32 9.43 -3.02 41.61
N ALA A 33 9.97 -3.88 41.08
CA ALA A 33 10.91 -3.99 39.97
C ALA A 33 10.93 -5.37 39.27
N GLY A 34 10.71 -6.45 39.97
CA GLY A 34 10.88 -7.79 39.36
C GLY A 34 9.76 -8.16 38.38
N LYS A 35 8.50 -7.92 38.74
CA LYS A 35 7.32 -8.28 37.91
C LYS A 35 7.25 -7.46 36.63
N SER A 36 7.43 -6.15 36.76
CA SER A 36 7.43 -5.23 35.59
C SER A 36 8.62 -5.48 34.65
N ILE A 37 9.75 -6.03 35.14
CA ILE A 37 10.89 -6.40 34.33
C ILE A 37 10.54 -7.54 33.38
N ILE A 38 9.84 -8.57 33.85
CA ILE A 38 9.40 -9.70 33.02
C ILE A 38 8.46 -9.22 31.92
N LEU A 39 7.50 -8.35 32.27
CA LEU A 39 6.61 -7.74 31.27
C LEU A 39 7.36 -6.86 30.29
N GLY A 40 8.35 -6.10 30.76
CA GLY A 40 9.23 -5.32 29.88
C GLY A 40 9.99 -6.20 28.89
N ALA A 41 10.48 -7.34 29.32
CA ALA A 41 11.15 -8.31 28.45
C ALA A 41 10.19 -8.87 27.40
N ILE A 42 8.99 -9.32 27.82
CA ILE A 42 7.95 -9.80 26.88
C ILE A 42 7.55 -8.66 25.93
N GLY A 43 7.37 -7.43 26.40
CA GLY A 43 7.05 -6.28 25.56
C GLY A 43 8.10 -6.01 24.47
N LEU A 44 9.39 -6.27 24.76
CA LEU A 44 10.45 -6.19 23.76
C LEU A 44 10.33 -7.27 22.67
N LEU A 45 9.92 -8.49 23.02
CA LEU A 45 9.60 -9.56 22.07
C LEU A 45 8.37 -9.22 21.21
N LEU A 46 7.42 -8.47 21.78
CA LEU A 46 6.24 -7.98 21.05
C LEU A 46 6.52 -6.73 20.21
N GLY A 47 7.79 -6.37 19.99
CA GLY A 47 8.18 -5.29 19.11
C GLY A 47 8.16 -3.89 19.73
N ASN A 48 8.13 -3.75 21.05
CA ASN A 48 8.27 -2.46 21.70
C ASN A 48 9.67 -1.86 21.45
N ARG A 49 9.76 -0.53 21.50
CA ARG A 49 11.05 0.17 21.39
C ARG A 49 11.95 -0.21 22.56
N ALA A 50 13.20 -0.51 22.25
CA ALA A 50 14.22 -0.80 23.23
C ALA A 50 14.94 0.49 23.68
N ASP A 51 15.19 0.59 24.99
CA ASP A 51 16.13 1.56 25.55
C ASP A 51 17.44 0.82 25.90
N SER A 52 18.59 1.42 25.61
CA SER A 52 19.90 0.86 26.01
C SER A 52 20.04 0.70 27.52
N LYS A 53 19.30 1.50 28.31
CA LYS A 53 19.19 1.35 29.78
C LYS A 53 18.57 0.03 30.23
N ALA A 54 17.89 -0.67 29.33
CA ALA A 54 17.34 -2.00 29.63
C ALA A 54 18.42 -3.10 29.72
N ILE A 55 19.63 -2.85 29.23
CA ILE A 55 20.76 -3.78 29.37
C ILE A 55 21.31 -3.68 30.78
N LYS A 56 21.58 -4.81 31.42
CA LYS A 56 22.17 -4.85 32.77
C LYS A 56 23.51 -4.10 32.80
N ALA A 57 23.70 -3.28 33.82
CA ALA A 57 24.93 -2.49 33.97
C ALA A 57 26.19 -3.38 33.92
N GLY A 58 27.18 -2.95 33.14
CA GLY A 58 28.42 -3.69 32.94
C GLY A 58 28.34 -4.86 31.95
N ARG A 59 27.24 -5.00 31.21
CA ARG A 59 27.08 -6.01 30.16
C ARG A 59 26.96 -5.34 28.78
N ASP A 60 27.54 -5.99 27.76
CA ASP A 60 27.55 -5.47 26.38
C ASP A 60 26.32 -5.88 25.57
N ARG A 61 25.64 -6.98 26.00
CA ARG A 61 24.54 -7.58 25.24
C ARG A 61 23.46 -8.10 26.17
N CYS A 62 22.21 -7.86 25.79
CA CYS A 62 21.01 -8.46 26.35
C CYS A 62 20.36 -9.37 25.29
N VAL A 63 19.85 -10.53 25.72
CA VAL A 63 19.10 -11.46 24.87
C VAL A 63 17.81 -11.81 25.58
N ILE A 64 16.71 -11.74 24.84
CA ILE A 64 15.40 -12.18 25.29
C ILE A 64 14.87 -13.13 24.22
N GLU A 65 14.40 -14.30 24.62
CA GLU A 65 13.92 -15.35 23.72
C GLU A 65 12.66 -15.99 24.32
N ALA A 66 11.70 -16.27 23.47
CA ALA A 66 10.47 -16.96 23.88
C ALA A 66 10.13 -18.03 22.86
N HIS A 67 9.71 -19.19 23.38
CA HIS A 67 9.27 -20.35 22.63
C HIS A 67 7.76 -20.48 22.70
N PHE A 68 7.11 -20.63 21.54
CA PHE A 68 5.66 -20.70 21.42
C PHE A 68 5.22 -21.99 20.74
N ASP A 69 4.25 -22.68 21.34
CA ASP A 69 3.45 -23.69 20.65
C ASP A 69 2.31 -23.03 19.88
N LEU A 70 2.35 -23.09 18.56
CA LEU A 70 1.38 -22.52 17.63
C LEU A 70 0.57 -23.58 16.88
N SER A 71 0.73 -24.86 17.20
CA SER A 71 0.12 -26.00 16.50
C SER A 71 -1.41 -25.90 16.33
N ARG A 72 -2.09 -25.15 17.21
CA ARG A 72 -3.56 -25.00 17.24
C ARG A 72 -4.09 -23.68 16.68
N TYR A 73 -3.20 -22.79 16.20
CA TYR A 73 -3.56 -21.42 15.86
C TYR A 73 -3.62 -21.13 14.36
N GLY A 74 -3.14 -22.05 13.52
CA GLY A 74 -3.26 -21.97 12.05
C GLY A 74 -2.49 -20.78 11.44
N MET A 75 -1.28 -20.52 11.92
CA MET A 75 -0.49 -19.35 11.53
C MET A 75 0.41 -19.58 10.31
N GLN A 76 0.35 -20.76 9.67
CA GLN A 76 1.16 -21.11 8.48
C GLN A 76 1.20 -19.96 7.46
N LYS A 77 0.03 -19.39 7.15
CA LYS A 77 -0.05 -18.31 6.15
C LYS A 77 0.79 -17.08 6.48
N PHE A 78 0.89 -16.69 7.77
CA PHE A 78 1.72 -15.56 8.18
C PHE A 78 3.20 -15.82 7.86
N PHE A 79 3.67 -17.06 8.12
CA PHE A 79 5.05 -17.44 7.88
C PHE A 79 5.36 -17.57 6.39
N ASP A 80 4.46 -18.18 5.62
CA ASP A 80 4.58 -18.30 4.15
C ASP A 80 4.59 -16.92 3.46
N ASP A 81 3.69 -16.01 3.84
CA ASP A 81 3.60 -14.65 3.28
C ASP A 81 4.84 -13.77 3.60
N ASN A 82 5.69 -14.20 4.54
CA ASN A 82 6.86 -13.45 5.00
C ASN A 82 8.20 -14.17 4.78
N ASP A 83 8.20 -15.30 4.06
CA ASP A 83 9.39 -16.13 3.80
C ASP A 83 10.14 -16.53 5.08
N ILE A 84 9.41 -16.93 6.13
CA ILE A 84 9.94 -17.38 7.42
C ILE A 84 9.60 -18.86 7.60
N ASP A 85 10.58 -19.66 8.01
CA ASP A 85 10.36 -21.06 8.33
C ASP A 85 9.35 -21.20 9.48
N TYR A 86 8.33 -22.06 9.31
CA TYR A 86 7.30 -22.28 10.31
C TYR A 86 7.52 -23.57 11.07
N ASP A 87 7.78 -23.46 12.36
CA ASP A 87 7.72 -24.57 13.31
C ASP A 87 6.49 -24.37 14.21
N ALA A 88 5.47 -25.18 14.00
CA ALA A 88 4.21 -25.04 14.73
C ALA A 88 4.35 -25.43 16.22
N ASP A 89 5.23 -26.35 16.53
CA ASP A 89 5.39 -26.90 17.90
C ASP A 89 6.38 -26.06 18.71
N ASP A 90 7.31 -25.38 18.06
CA ASP A 90 8.34 -24.59 18.75
C ASP A 90 8.77 -23.33 17.96
N THR A 91 7.85 -22.41 17.76
CA THR A 91 8.17 -21.11 17.14
C THR A 91 8.97 -20.24 18.12
N ILE A 92 10.16 -19.84 17.72
CA ILE A 92 11.09 -19.04 18.54
C ILE A 92 11.05 -17.58 18.14
N ILE A 93 10.84 -16.67 19.09
CA ILE A 93 10.98 -15.23 18.91
C ILE A 93 12.14 -14.75 19.78
N ARG A 94 13.15 -14.11 19.16
CA ARG A 94 14.33 -13.63 19.86
C ARG A 94 14.62 -12.17 19.58
N ARG A 95 14.94 -11.45 20.64
CA ARG A 95 15.38 -10.05 20.58
C ARG A 95 16.76 -9.90 21.20
N GLU A 96 17.64 -9.22 20.49
CA GLU A 96 18.99 -8.92 20.95
C GLU A 96 19.24 -7.43 20.99
N LEU A 97 19.77 -6.94 22.10
CA LEU A 97 20.15 -5.54 22.29
C LEU A 97 21.64 -5.47 22.62
N THR A 98 22.35 -4.48 22.09
CA THR A 98 23.74 -4.22 22.43
C THR A 98 23.91 -2.84 23.06
N ALA A 99 24.90 -2.67 23.92
CA ALA A 99 25.23 -1.39 24.55
C ALA A 99 25.55 -0.29 23.53
N ALA A 100 25.99 -0.66 22.32
CA ALA A 100 26.20 0.25 21.18
C ALA A 100 24.87 0.72 20.52
N GLY A 101 23.69 0.41 21.10
CA GLY A 101 22.39 0.84 20.61
C GLY A 101 21.86 0.02 19.42
N LYS A 102 22.52 -1.08 19.03
CA LYS A 102 21.99 -1.96 17.97
C LYS A 102 20.95 -2.90 18.55
N SER A 103 19.84 -3.06 17.82
CA SER A 103 18.74 -3.96 18.15
C SER A 103 18.47 -4.88 16.96
N ARG A 104 18.37 -6.19 17.22
CA ARG A 104 18.08 -7.21 16.22
C ARG A 104 16.89 -8.05 16.67
N ALA A 105 16.05 -8.40 15.72
CA ALA A 105 14.88 -9.24 15.95
C ALA A 105 14.96 -10.49 15.06
N PHE A 106 14.56 -11.65 15.60
CA PHE A 106 14.61 -12.93 14.90
C PHE A 106 13.32 -13.70 15.15
N ILE A 107 12.85 -14.40 14.14
CA ILE A 107 11.78 -15.39 14.20
C ILE A 107 12.32 -16.69 13.60
N ASN A 108 12.36 -17.78 14.35
CA ASN A 108 12.95 -19.08 13.96
C ASN A 108 14.33 -18.90 13.32
N ASP A 109 15.22 -18.17 14.03
CA ASP A 109 16.57 -17.78 13.60
C ASP A 109 16.67 -16.88 12.34
N THR A 110 15.56 -16.62 11.65
CA THR A 110 15.53 -15.67 10.54
C THR A 110 15.52 -14.23 11.05
N PRO A 111 16.48 -13.38 10.65
CA PRO A 111 16.48 -11.96 11.01
C PRO A 111 15.27 -11.25 10.37
N VAL A 112 14.48 -10.54 11.18
CA VAL A 112 13.28 -9.86 10.69
C VAL A 112 13.28 -8.37 11.06
N PRO A 113 12.58 -7.50 10.31
CA PRO A 113 12.29 -6.14 10.73
C PRO A 113 11.42 -6.13 12.00
N LEU A 114 11.57 -5.08 12.82
CA LEU A 114 10.80 -4.95 14.07
C LEU A 114 9.28 -4.89 13.83
N THR A 115 8.86 -4.37 12.69
CA THR A 115 7.45 -4.36 12.26
C THR A 115 6.88 -5.76 12.14
N ARG A 116 7.62 -6.72 11.54
CA ARG A 116 7.20 -8.12 11.42
C ARG A 116 7.15 -8.83 12.78
N MET A 117 8.14 -8.58 13.64
CA MET A 117 8.10 -9.08 15.00
C MET A 117 6.87 -8.59 15.77
N ARG A 118 6.49 -7.31 15.58
CA ARG A 118 5.30 -6.73 16.19
C ARG A 118 4.01 -7.36 15.67
N GLU A 119 3.88 -7.49 14.35
CA GLU A 119 2.72 -8.13 13.70
C GLU A 119 2.48 -9.56 14.21
N LEU A 120 3.55 -10.34 14.37
CA LEU A 120 3.46 -11.67 14.96
C LEU A 120 3.13 -11.59 16.45
N GLY A 121 3.83 -10.73 17.20
CA GLY A 121 3.65 -10.55 18.63
C GLY A 121 2.22 -10.22 19.04
N GLU A 122 1.56 -9.34 18.31
CA GLU A 122 0.16 -8.95 18.51
C GLU A 122 -0.82 -10.11 18.30
N GLN A 123 -0.43 -11.13 17.54
CA GLN A 123 -1.21 -12.36 17.35
C GLN A 123 -0.91 -13.44 18.40
N LEU A 124 0.19 -13.31 19.16
CA LEU A 124 0.65 -14.32 20.12
C LEU A 124 0.31 -13.98 21.56
N VAL A 125 0.48 -12.72 21.95
CA VAL A 125 0.35 -12.32 23.36
C VAL A 125 -0.43 -11.01 23.46
N ASP A 126 -1.46 -11.03 24.30
CA ASP A 126 -2.21 -9.84 24.69
C ASP A 126 -1.85 -9.49 26.14
N ILE A 127 -1.17 -8.37 26.34
CA ILE A 127 -0.80 -7.90 27.69
C ILE A 127 -1.81 -6.86 28.13
N HIS A 128 -2.54 -7.12 29.20
CA HIS A 128 -3.44 -6.18 29.80
C HIS A 128 -2.83 -5.55 31.07
N SER A 129 -2.54 -4.26 31.04
CA SER A 129 -2.04 -3.46 32.14
C SER A 129 -2.91 -2.22 32.38
N GLN A 130 -2.69 -1.51 33.50
CA GLN A 130 -3.41 -0.26 33.77
C GLN A 130 -3.32 0.78 32.62
N HIS A 131 -2.22 0.79 31.87
CA HIS A 131 -2.05 1.70 30.73
C HIS A 131 -2.89 1.29 29.51
N GLN A 132 -3.30 0.05 29.40
CA GLN A 132 -4.16 -0.43 28.30
C GLN A 132 -5.65 -0.08 28.48
N ASN A 133 -6.06 0.43 29.63
CA ASN A 133 -7.38 1.01 29.79
C ASN A 133 -7.63 2.17 28.79
N LEU A 134 -6.57 2.78 28.27
CA LEU A 134 -6.63 3.76 27.17
C LEU A 134 -7.14 3.18 25.85
N LEU A 135 -7.07 1.86 25.65
CA LEU A 135 -7.61 1.22 24.43
C LEU A 135 -9.14 1.32 24.38
N LEU A 136 -9.81 1.27 25.55
CA LEU A 136 -11.25 1.50 25.63
C LEU A 136 -11.68 2.90 25.17
N GLN A 137 -10.75 3.85 25.08
CA GLN A 137 -11.01 5.19 24.57
C GLN A 137 -11.00 5.27 23.04
N LYS A 138 -10.41 4.25 22.37
CA LYS A 138 -10.32 4.23 20.91
C LYS A 138 -11.60 3.66 20.31
N GLU A 139 -12.23 4.45 19.46
CA GLU A 139 -13.47 4.04 18.75
C GLU A 139 -13.27 2.76 17.93
N ASP A 140 -12.13 2.63 17.24
CA ASP A 140 -11.82 1.44 16.45
C ASP A 140 -11.71 0.18 17.32
N PHE A 141 -11.21 0.29 18.55
CA PHE A 141 -11.17 -0.85 19.47
C PHE A 141 -12.58 -1.29 19.87
N GLN A 142 -13.47 -0.33 20.19
CA GLN A 142 -14.83 -0.64 20.60
C GLN A 142 -15.63 -1.29 19.45
N LEU A 143 -15.47 -0.76 18.24
CA LEU A 143 -16.06 -1.35 17.04
C LEU A 143 -15.55 -2.77 16.80
N ASN A 144 -14.23 -2.96 16.88
CA ASN A 144 -13.59 -4.27 16.68
C ASN A 144 -14.09 -5.31 17.71
N VAL A 145 -14.33 -4.91 18.96
CA VAL A 145 -14.93 -5.80 19.97
C VAL A 145 -16.31 -6.30 19.53
N VAL A 146 -17.14 -5.41 18.99
CA VAL A 146 -18.47 -5.78 18.50
C VAL A 146 -18.36 -6.74 17.31
N ASP A 147 -17.47 -6.44 16.36
CA ASP A 147 -17.25 -7.25 15.15
C ASP A 147 -16.71 -8.65 15.50
N ILE A 148 -15.73 -8.74 16.43
CA ILE A 148 -15.21 -10.03 16.89
C ILE A 148 -16.30 -10.91 17.49
N ILE A 149 -17.18 -10.35 18.34
CA ILE A 149 -18.25 -11.10 19.00
C ILE A 149 -19.38 -11.40 18.01
N ALA A 150 -19.63 -10.52 17.05
CA ALA A 150 -20.57 -10.74 15.97
C ALA A 150 -20.13 -11.85 15.01
N GLN A 151 -18.84 -12.15 14.92
CA GLN A 151 -18.22 -13.07 13.96
C GLN A 151 -18.57 -12.71 12.51
N ASP A 152 -18.61 -11.41 12.20
CA ASP A 152 -19.05 -10.86 10.92
C ASP A 152 -17.92 -10.59 9.92
N THR A 153 -16.76 -11.21 10.12
CA THR A 153 -15.56 -11.04 9.28
C THR A 153 -15.84 -11.19 7.78
N ASP A 154 -16.68 -12.15 7.40
CA ASP A 154 -17.00 -12.38 5.99
C ASP A 154 -17.90 -11.26 5.44
N GLN A 155 -18.80 -10.75 6.27
CA GLN A 155 -19.67 -9.62 5.91
C GLN A 155 -18.88 -8.33 5.77
N ILE A 156 -17.89 -8.12 6.62
CA ILE A 156 -16.93 -6.99 6.53
C ILE A 156 -16.17 -7.06 5.20
N LYS A 157 -15.68 -8.24 4.78
CA LYS A 157 -15.00 -8.41 3.49
C LYS A 157 -15.91 -8.09 2.30
N VAL A 158 -17.17 -8.53 2.35
CA VAL A 158 -18.15 -8.21 1.31
C VAL A 158 -18.38 -6.70 1.22
N TYR A 159 -18.58 -6.05 2.36
CA TYR A 159 -18.71 -4.59 2.42
C TYR A 159 -17.46 -3.88 1.86
N GLN A 160 -16.28 -4.28 2.30
CA GLN A 160 -15.01 -3.69 1.87
C GLN A 160 -14.83 -3.76 0.36
N LYS A 161 -15.19 -4.88 -0.26
CA LYS A 161 -15.13 -5.02 -1.72
C LYS A 161 -15.98 -3.96 -2.44
N GLU A 162 -17.23 -3.76 -1.99
CA GLU A 162 -18.12 -2.76 -2.60
C GLU A 162 -17.66 -1.33 -2.29
N TYR A 163 -17.18 -1.07 -1.07
CA TYR A 163 -16.66 0.23 -0.66
C TYR A 163 -15.43 0.66 -1.45
N TYR A 164 -14.44 -0.23 -1.63
CA TYR A 164 -13.24 0.09 -2.39
C TYR A 164 -13.52 0.21 -3.89
N ALA A 165 -14.50 -0.54 -4.42
CA ALA A 165 -14.98 -0.35 -5.78
C ALA A 165 -15.59 1.05 -5.98
N TYR A 166 -16.43 1.50 -5.03
CA TYR A 166 -16.96 2.87 -5.02
C TYR A 166 -15.86 3.93 -4.94
N CYS A 167 -14.89 3.78 -4.03
CA CYS A 167 -13.79 4.73 -3.88
C CYS A 167 -12.99 4.88 -5.17
N LYS A 168 -12.66 3.76 -5.81
CA LYS A 168 -11.92 3.74 -7.08
C LYS A 168 -12.70 4.41 -8.21
N ALA A 169 -13.99 4.11 -8.34
CA ALA A 169 -14.84 4.73 -9.36
C ALA A 169 -14.99 6.24 -9.14
N LYS A 170 -15.09 6.67 -7.88
CA LYS A 170 -15.14 8.10 -7.52
C LYS A 170 -13.84 8.82 -7.87
N GLU A 171 -12.68 8.22 -7.59
CA GLU A 171 -11.37 8.77 -7.94
C GLU A 171 -11.26 8.97 -9.46
N LEU A 172 -11.60 7.94 -10.25
CA LEU A 172 -11.59 8.01 -11.72
C LEU A 172 -12.56 9.08 -12.26
N LEU A 173 -13.72 9.28 -11.64
CA LEU A 173 -14.65 10.34 -12.02
C LEU A 173 -14.06 11.74 -11.77
N GLU A 174 -13.40 11.96 -10.65
CA GLU A 174 -12.76 13.24 -10.35
C GLU A 174 -11.57 13.50 -11.27
N GLU A 175 -10.79 12.49 -11.62
CA GLU A 175 -9.72 12.59 -12.62
C GLU A 175 -10.28 12.97 -14.00
N LEU A 176 -11.36 12.31 -14.45
CA LEU A 176 -12.03 12.61 -15.71
C LEU A 176 -12.57 14.05 -15.75
N LYS A 177 -13.23 14.49 -14.67
CA LYS A 177 -13.71 15.86 -14.53
C LYS A 177 -12.59 16.90 -14.62
N ALA A 178 -11.46 16.62 -13.95
CA ALA A 178 -10.29 17.50 -13.97
C ALA A 178 -9.64 17.57 -15.36
N GLU A 179 -9.56 16.45 -16.07
CA GLU A 179 -9.04 16.39 -17.44
C GLU A 179 -9.92 17.17 -18.42
N ILE A 180 -11.23 16.95 -18.39
CA ILE A 180 -12.19 17.66 -19.24
C ILE A 180 -12.17 19.17 -18.94
N ALA A 181 -12.13 19.57 -17.66
CA ALA A 181 -12.05 20.98 -17.27
C ALA A 181 -10.78 21.64 -17.83
N LYS A 182 -9.63 20.96 -17.74
CA LYS A 182 -8.36 21.44 -18.31
C LYS A 182 -8.40 21.56 -19.83
N ASN A 183 -9.02 20.60 -20.50
CA ASN A 183 -9.17 20.63 -21.96
C ASN A 183 -10.12 21.76 -22.41
N ARG A 184 -11.18 22.04 -21.65
CA ARG A 184 -12.10 23.15 -21.92
C ARG A 184 -11.44 24.53 -21.83
N GLU A 185 -10.46 24.73 -20.97
CA GLU A 185 -9.73 26.01 -20.90
C GLU A 185 -9.03 26.36 -22.23
N ASN A 186 -8.65 25.38 -23.03
CA ASN A 186 -7.96 25.53 -24.31
C ASN A 186 -8.85 25.23 -25.53
N GLU A 187 -10.14 24.93 -25.32
CA GLU A 187 -11.04 24.47 -26.38
C GLU A 187 -11.12 25.44 -27.55
N GLU A 188 -11.34 26.74 -27.30
CA GLU A 188 -11.42 27.76 -28.35
C GLU A 188 -10.13 27.83 -29.18
N PHE A 189 -8.99 27.74 -28.52
CA PHE A 189 -7.69 27.74 -29.18
C PHE A 189 -7.48 26.47 -30.02
N MET A 190 -7.84 25.30 -29.49
CA MET A 190 -7.76 24.02 -30.21
C MET A 190 -8.71 24.01 -31.44
N ARG A 191 -9.94 24.51 -31.29
CA ARG A 191 -10.89 24.66 -32.43
C ARG A 191 -10.33 25.56 -33.49
N PHE A 192 -9.68 26.68 -33.12
CA PHE A 192 -9.02 27.56 -34.05
C PHE A 192 -7.86 26.87 -34.77
N GLN A 193 -6.99 26.17 -34.05
CA GLN A 193 -5.87 25.43 -34.63
C GLN A 193 -6.33 24.30 -35.55
N HIS A 194 -7.34 23.54 -35.15
CA HIS A 194 -7.91 22.48 -35.98
C HIS A 194 -8.45 23.02 -37.28
N LYS A 195 -9.25 24.11 -37.21
CA LYS A 195 -9.81 24.76 -38.39
C LYS A 195 -8.73 25.24 -39.33
N GLU A 196 -7.67 25.88 -38.84
CA GLU A 196 -6.56 26.35 -39.66
C GLU A 196 -5.83 25.22 -40.38
N LEU A 197 -5.61 24.09 -39.75
CA LEU A 197 -4.99 22.90 -40.35
C LEU A 197 -5.95 22.20 -41.34
N ASP A 198 -7.23 22.16 -41.04
CA ASP A 198 -8.25 21.57 -41.91
C ASP A 198 -8.46 22.41 -43.16
N ASP A 199 -8.60 23.75 -43.01
CA ASP A 199 -8.71 24.72 -44.13
C ASP A 199 -7.42 24.75 -45.00
N ALA A 200 -6.32 24.23 -44.47
CA ALA A 200 -5.07 24.14 -45.23
C ALA A 200 -5.08 23.00 -46.26
N ASN A 201 -5.98 22.03 -46.11
CA ASN A 201 -6.17 20.91 -47.05
C ASN A 201 -4.84 20.20 -47.39
N LEU A 202 -4.14 19.74 -46.33
CA LEU A 202 -2.81 19.16 -46.38
C LEU A 202 -2.80 17.77 -47.08
N GLN A 203 -1.80 17.53 -47.93
CA GLN A 203 -1.60 16.26 -48.62
C GLN A 203 -0.19 15.72 -48.35
N GLU A 204 -0.07 14.42 -48.12
CA GLU A 204 1.23 13.77 -47.91
C GLU A 204 2.11 13.91 -49.18
N GLY A 205 3.38 14.28 -49.00
CA GLY A 205 4.35 14.45 -50.09
C GLY A 205 4.15 15.70 -50.93
N GLU A 206 3.17 16.57 -50.61
CA GLU A 206 2.87 17.81 -51.35
C GLU A 206 4.07 18.76 -51.32
N LEU A 207 4.74 18.88 -50.18
CA LEU A 207 5.85 19.83 -50.01
C LEU A 207 6.99 19.54 -50.99
N GLU A 208 7.46 18.30 -51.00
CA GLU A 208 8.58 17.83 -51.83
C GLU A 208 8.26 17.95 -53.31
N GLN A 209 7.01 17.65 -53.68
CA GLN A 209 6.55 17.79 -55.08
C GLN A 209 6.54 19.24 -55.52
N LEU A 210 6.00 20.15 -54.68
CA LEU A 210 5.96 21.56 -54.99
C LEU A 210 7.34 22.20 -54.99
N GLU A 211 8.25 21.82 -54.11
CA GLU A 211 9.63 22.30 -54.13
C GLU A 211 10.34 21.91 -55.43
N GLN A 212 10.19 20.66 -55.86
CA GLN A 212 10.78 20.18 -57.13
C GLN A 212 10.17 20.88 -58.33
N GLU A 213 8.84 21.07 -58.34
CA GLU A 213 8.15 21.81 -59.42
C GLU A 213 8.59 23.29 -59.45
N ALA A 214 8.70 23.95 -58.27
CA ALA A 214 9.17 25.33 -58.15
C ALA A 214 10.61 25.50 -58.65
N GLU A 215 11.51 24.59 -58.30
CA GLU A 215 12.90 24.58 -58.76
C GLU A 215 12.97 24.47 -60.29
N THR A 216 12.21 23.56 -60.88
CA THR A 216 12.15 23.39 -62.33
C THR A 216 11.61 24.63 -63.05
N LEU A 217 10.50 25.20 -62.52
CA LEU A 217 9.89 26.41 -63.13
C LEU A 217 10.75 27.68 -62.94
N SER A 218 11.45 27.81 -61.80
CA SER A 218 12.34 28.96 -61.56
C SER A 218 13.53 29.02 -62.52
N HIS A 219 14.02 27.87 -62.96
CA HIS A 219 15.11 27.75 -63.92
C HIS A 219 14.63 27.55 -65.36
N SER A 220 13.32 27.58 -65.59
CA SER A 220 12.74 27.30 -66.92
C SER A 220 13.22 28.23 -67.99
N GLU A 221 13.45 29.55 -67.68
CA GLU A 221 13.99 30.51 -68.63
C GLU A 221 15.45 30.23 -69.03
N ASP A 222 16.28 29.88 -68.01
CA ASP A 222 17.69 29.50 -68.22
C ASP A 222 17.78 28.15 -68.99
N ILE A 223 16.95 27.20 -68.62
CA ILE A 223 16.87 25.89 -69.31
C ILE A 223 16.43 26.06 -70.77
N LYS A 224 15.36 26.84 -71.00
CA LYS A 224 14.85 27.10 -72.34
C LYS A 224 15.87 27.86 -73.20
N THR A 225 16.56 28.86 -72.63
CA THR A 225 17.63 29.57 -73.29
C THR A 225 18.77 28.63 -73.71
N ALA A 226 19.26 27.77 -72.75
CA ALA A 226 20.34 26.86 -73.04
C ALA A 226 19.97 25.79 -74.10
N LEU A 227 18.73 25.24 -73.99
CA LEU A 227 18.23 24.30 -74.98
C LEU A 227 18.06 24.92 -76.35
N PHE A 228 17.52 26.16 -76.41
CA PHE A 228 17.37 26.89 -77.65
C PHE A 228 18.71 27.26 -78.32
N GLU A 229 19.70 27.67 -77.52
CA GLU A 229 21.05 27.92 -78.03
C GLU A 229 21.70 26.65 -78.58
N ALA A 230 21.52 25.51 -77.87
CA ALA A 230 22.03 24.22 -78.33
C ALA A 230 21.32 23.74 -79.62
N ASP A 231 19.98 23.83 -79.65
CA ASP A 231 19.20 23.49 -80.88
C ASP A 231 19.60 24.39 -82.06
N ASN A 232 19.70 25.68 -81.86
CA ASN A 232 20.11 26.61 -82.86
C ASN A 232 21.54 26.36 -83.39
N ALA A 233 22.47 26.00 -82.49
CA ALA A 233 23.84 25.64 -82.87
C ALA A 233 23.88 24.37 -83.71
N LEU A 234 23.05 23.38 -83.41
CA LEU A 234 23.03 22.09 -84.09
C LEU A 234 22.23 22.11 -85.37
N SER A 235 21.04 22.81 -85.40
CA SER A 235 20.04 22.68 -86.46
C SER A 235 19.57 24.06 -87.03
N GLY A 236 20.09 25.20 -86.57
CA GLY A 236 19.66 26.55 -86.99
C GLY A 236 19.78 26.81 -88.49
N ASP A 237 19.01 27.83 -88.96
CA ASP A 237 18.83 28.11 -90.41
C ASP A 237 20.10 28.51 -91.14
N ASP A 238 21.07 29.14 -90.45
CA ASP A 238 22.31 29.63 -91.08
C ASP A 238 23.55 28.99 -90.44
N ASP A 239 24.23 28.14 -91.17
CA ASP A 239 25.56 27.60 -90.80
C ASP A 239 25.59 26.62 -89.65
N SER A 240 24.56 25.74 -89.58
CA SER A 240 24.45 24.75 -88.51
C SER A 240 25.58 23.70 -88.49
N ILE A 241 25.84 23.12 -87.30
CA ILE A 241 26.85 22.06 -87.18
C ILE A 241 26.48 20.82 -88.04
N LEU A 242 25.20 20.48 -88.09
CA LEU A 242 24.69 19.41 -88.93
C LEU A 242 24.89 19.69 -90.43
N ASP A 243 24.62 20.88 -90.86
CA ASP A 243 24.82 21.24 -92.26
C ASP A 243 26.31 21.27 -92.67
N LYS A 244 27.17 21.82 -91.78
CA LYS A 244 28.62 21.78 -92.00
C LYS A 244 29.16 20.36 -92.04
N LEU A 245 28.71 19.48 -91.10
CA LEU A 245 29.13 18.13 -91.06
C LEU A 245 28.65 17.34 -92.25
N LYS A 246 27.39 17.55 -92.71
CA LYS A 246 26.82 16.92 -93.90
C LYS A 246 27.58 17.40 -95.15
N ASN A 247 27.84 18.65 -95.29
CA ASN A 247 28.60 19.20 -96.46
C ASN A 247 30.04 18.65 -96.49
N ALA A 248 30.73 18.66 -95.33
CA ALA A 248 32.06 18.07 -95.20
C ALA A 248 32.08 16.59 -95.54
N THR A 249 31.09 15.83 -95.05
CA THR A 249 30.95 14.35 -95.37
C THR A 249 30.73 14.18 -96.84
N HIS A 250 29.85 14.96 -97.46
CA HIS A 250 29.60 14.87 -98.94
C HIS A 250 30.83 15.16 -99.79
N GLN A 251 31.62 16.20 -99.39
CA GLN A 251 32.87 16.49 -100.05
C GLN A 251 33.88 15.36 -100.01
N LEU A 252 33.99 14.65 -98.85
CA LEU A 252 34.85 13.53 -98.69
C LEU A 252 34.34 12.30 -99.43
N GLU A 253 33.03 12.04 -99.48
CA GLU A 253 32.41 10.97 -100.31
C GLU A 253 32.79 11.13 -101.77
N ASN A 254 32.77 12.34 -102.30
CA ASN A 254 33.09 12.61 -103.72
C ASN A 254 34.55 12.26 -104.10
N ILE A 255 35.47 12.20 -103.13
CA ILE A 255 36.88 11.87 -103.39
C ILE A 255 37.21 10.43 -102.96
N CYS A 256 36.33 9.69 -102.37
CA CYS A 256 36.59 8.28 -101.91
C CYS A 256 36.93 7.37 -103.05
N ASP A 257 36.36 7.56 -104.28
CA ASP A 257 36.65 6.77 -105.46
C ASP A 257 38.09 6.96 -105.98
N VAL A 258 38.66 8.13 -105.77
CA VAL A 258 40.00 8.52 -106.14
C VAL A 258 41.03 8.35 -105.05
N TYR A 259 40.62 8.44 -103.80
CA TYR A 259 41.49 8.31 -102.63
C TYR A 259 40.88 7.43 -101.56
N PRO A 260 40.93 6.08 -101.75
CA PRO A 260 40.22 5.10 -100.89
C PRO A 260 40.59 5.12 -99.41
N SER A 261 41.75 5.65 -99.05
CA SER A 261 42.15 5.78 -97.65
C SER A 261 41.20 6.70 -96.80
N MET A 262 40.33 7.47 -97.43
CA MET A 262 39.35 8.29 -96.69
C MET A 262 38.03 7.60 -96.46
N ALA A 263 37.77 6.46 -97.03
CA ALA A 263 36.48 5.78 -96.89
C ALA A 263 36.08 5.48 -95.40
N ASP A 264 37.06 5.05 -94.59
CA ASP A 264 36.79 4.85 -93.14
C ASP A 264 36.47 6.15 -92.42
N VAL A 265 37.20 7.27 -92.71
CA VAL A 265 36.96 8.55 -92.10
C VAL A 265 35.60 9.06 -92.51
N THR A 266 35.21 8.98 -93.76
CA THR A 266 33.90 9.36 -94.31
C THR A 266 32.77 8.52 -93.61
N GLY A 267 32.93 7.23 -93.48
CA GLY A 267 31.93 6.42 -92.77
C GLY A 267 31.76 6.80 -91.29
N ARG A 268 32.85 7.17 -90.63
CA ARG A 268 32.79 7.68 -89.22
C ARG A 268 32.12 9.04 -89.17
N MET A 269 32.38 9.95 -90.12
CA MET A 269 31.69 11.24 -90.19
C MET A 269 30.21 11.03 -90.44
N GLN A 270 29.82 10.11 -91.32
CA GLN A 270 28.40 9.83 -91.57
C GLN A 270 27.71 9.28 -90.31
N SER A 271 28.37 8.39 -89.56
CA SER A 271 27.86 7.88 -88.28
C SER A 271 27.69 9.02 -87.28
N SER A 272 28.67 9.95 -87.15
CA SER A 272 28.60 11.11 -86.28
C SER A 272 27.47 12.10 -86.69
N TYR A 273 27.22 12.24 -88.00
CA TYR A 273 26.10 13.04 -88.48
C TYR A 273 24.74 12.46 -88.03
N ILE A 274 24.56 11.15 -88.16
CA ILE A 274 23.33 10.49 -87.72
C ILE A 274 23.13 10.67 -86.23
N GLU A 275 24.14 10.42 -85.40
CA GLU A 275 24.12 10.56 -83.94
C GLU A 275 23.80 12.01 -83.51
N LEU A 276 24.51 13.00 -84.09
CA LEU A 276 24.24 14.40 -83.77
C LEU A 276 22.85 14.86 -84.22
N LYS A 277 22.31 14.30 -85.34
CA LYS A 277 20.95 14.55 -85.76
C LYS A 277 19.90 14.04 -84.80
N ASP A 278 20.10 12.86 -84.25
CA ASP A 278 19.22 12.27 -83.20
C ASP A 278 19.27 13.12 -81.95
N ILE A 279 20.46 13.51 -81.46
CA ILE A 279 20.65 14.40 -80.31
C ILE A 279 19.94 15.76 -80.55
N ALA A 280 20.11 16.36 -81.77
CA ALA A 280 19.44 17.60 -82.09
C ALA A 280 17.92 17.48 -82.05
N GLN A 281 17.37 16.35 -82.49
CA GLN A 281 15.93 16.11 -82.50
C GLN A 281 15.40 15.94 -81.04
N GLU A 282 16.17 15.29 -80.16
CA GLU A 282 15.86 15.15 -78.74
C GLU A 282 15.89 16.50 -78.03
N ILE A 283 16.90 17.34 -78.30
CA ILE A 283 16.98 18.72 -77.76
C ILE A 283 15.81 19.58 -78.27
N SER A 284 15.51 19.56 -79.57
CA SER A 284 14.39 20.30 -80.11
C SER A 284 13.05 19.92 -79.53
N SER A 285 12.83 18.58 -79.31
CA SER A 285 11.65 18.11 -78.58
C SER A 285 11.61 18.63 -77.16
N SER A 286 12.76 18.69 -76.47
CA SER A 286 12.87 19.17 -75.10
C SER A 286 12.58 20.69 -74.98
N VAL A 287 12.97 21.51 -75.98
CA VAL A 287 12.61 22.95 -76.02
C VAL A 287 11.10 23.16 -76.00
N ASP A 288 10.36 22.31 -76.77
CA ASP A 288 8.90 22.42 -76.85
C ASP A 288 8.20 21.98 -75.56
N HIS A 289 8.83 21.14 -74.70
CA HIS A 289 8.28 20.65 -73.45
C HIS A 289 8.57 21.55 -72.24
N VAL A 290 9.50 22.51 -72.32
CA VAL A 290 9.76 23.45 -71.21
C VAL A 290 8.72 24.57 -71.25
N GLU A 291 7.66 24.43 -70.44
CA GLU A 291 6.66 25.46 -70.22
C GLU A 291 7.18 26.53 -69.27
N PHE A 292 7.15 27.78 -69.67
CA PHE A 292 7.38 28.91 -68.81
C PHE A 292 6.02 29.50 -68.38
N ASP A 293 5.60 29.07 -67.13
CA ASP A 293 4.34 29.56 -66.53
C ASP A 293 4.62 30.32 -65.23
N PRO A 294 4.81 31.66 -65.27
CA PRO A 294 5.05 32.49 -64.11
C PRO A 294 3.86 32.49 -63.13
N ASN A 295 2.61 32.34 -63.62
CA ASN A 295 1.45 32.25 -62.73
C ASN A 295 1.41 30.97 -61.90
N ARG A 296 1.84 29.86 -62.53
CA ARG A 296 1.97 28.60 -61.83
C ARG A 296 3.06 28.65 -60.78
N LEU A 297 4.22 29.23 -61.06
CA LEU A 297 5.31 29.41 -60.10
C LEU A 297 4.87 30.27 -58.91
N ASP A 298 4.16 31.39 -59.14
CA ASP A 298 3.63 32.25 -58.07
C ASP A 298 2.60 31.52 -57.21
N ALA A 299 1.72 30.74 -57.80
CA ALA A 299 0.77 29.89 -57.09
C ALA A 299 1.47 28.82 -56.20
N ILE A 300 2.55 28.17 -56.72
CA ILE A 300 3.35 27.21 -55.96
C ILE A 300 4.06 27.89 -54.78
N ASN A 301 4.72 29.03 -55.02
CA ASN A 301 5.39 29.77 -53.95
C ASN A 301 4.42 30.20 -52.86
N THR A 302 3.24 30.69 -53.21
CA THR A 302 2.18 31.02 -52.26
C THR A 302 1.76 29.78 -51.42
N ARG A 303 1.68 28.62 -52.04
CA ARG A 303 1.34 27.37 -51.38
C ARG A 303 2.47 26.90 -50.45
N LEU A 304 3.73 26.94 -50.90
CA LEU A 304 4.91 26.65 -50.11
C LEU A 304 5.02 27.55 -48.88
N ASP A 305 4.85 28.86 -49.05
CA ASP A 305 4.86 29.82 -47.94
C ASP A 305 3.79 29.51 -46.90
N LYS A 306 2.60 29.08 -47.33
CA LYS A 306 1.55 28.62 -46.41
C LYS A 306 1.97 27.37 -45.64
N LEU A 307 2.56 26.37 -46.31
CA LEU A 307 3.02 25.13 -45.67
C LEU A 307 4.14 25.40 -44.66
N TYR A 308 5.16 26.17 -45.05
CA TYR A 308 6.25 26.55 -44.13
C TYR A 308 5.77 27.38 -42.94
N THR A 309 4.83 28.28 -43.13
CA THR A 309 4.23 29.07 -42.05
C THR A 309 3.52 28.17 -41.05
N LEU A 310 2.79 27.15 -41.53
CA LEU A 310 2.13 26.16 -40.68
C LEU A 310 3.16 25.28 -39.94
N GLN A 311 4.21 24.79 -40.61
CA GLN A 311 5.27 24.02 -40.00
C GLN A 311 5.94 24.81 -38.88
N GLN A 312 6.31 26.06 -39.13
CA GLN A 312 6.91 26.94 -38.12
C GLN A 312 5.97 27.19 -36.95
N LYS A 313 4.69 27.45 -37.21
CA LYS A 313 3.68 27.73 -36.19
C LYS A 313 3.41 26.53 -35.28
N PHE A 314 3.38 25.33 -35.86
CA PHE A 314 3.12 24.10 -35.13
C PHE A 314 4.39 23.38 -34.66
N HIS A 315 5.58 23.94 -34.93
CA HIS A 315 6.90 23.40 -34.56
C HIS A 315 7.12 21.96 -35.06
N VAL A 316 6.80 21.71 -36.33
CA VAL A 316 6.97 20.44 -37.01
C VAL A 316 7.79 20.60 -38.29
N GLU A 317 8.41 19.53 -38.76
CA GLU A 317 9.32 19.56 -39.90
C GLU A 317 8.66 19.08 -41.20
N THR A 318 7.59 18.29 -41.11
CA THR A 318 6.95 17.64 -42.27
C THR A 318 5.45 17.92 -42.34
N VAL A 319 4.88 17.82 -43.57
CA VAL A 319 3.42 17.90 -43.78
C VAL A 319 2.70 16.74 -43.11
N THR A 320 3.32 15.54 -43.06
CA THR A 320 2.79 14.38 -42.37
C THR A 320 2.62 14.64 -40.89
N GLU A 321 3.56 15.34 -40.22
CA GLU A 321 3.45 15.74 -38.82
C GLU A 321 2.36 16.83 -38.61
N LEU A 322 2.12 17.71 -39.56
CA LEU A 322 0.98 18.64 -39.53
C LEU A 322 -0.35 17.90 -39.56
N ILE A 323 -0.48 16.89 -40.42
CA ILE A 323 -1.65 16.00 -40.52
C ILE A 323 -1.86 15.28 -39.18
N ALA A 324 -0.82 14.66 -38.65
CA ALA A 324 -0.86 13.96 -37.34
C ALA A 324 -1.25 14.92 -36.19
N THR A 325 -0.79 16.17 -36.26
CA THR A 325 -1.17 17.23 -35.29
C THR A 325 -2.63 17.60 -35.40
N ARG A 326 -3.16 17.78 -36.63
CA ARG A 326 -4.58 18.00 -36.89
C ARG A 326 -5.44 16.87 -36.30
N ASP A 327 -5.08 15.64 -36.60
CA ASP A 327 -5.85 14.46 -36.17
C ASP A 327 -5.84 14.32 -34.65
N ARG A 328 -4.70 14.56 -33.99
CA ARG A 328 -4.59 14.59 -32.52
C ARG A 328 -5.48 15.66 -31.88
N ILE A 329 -5.51 16.87 -32.46
CA ILE A 329 -6.38 17.97 -31.98
C ILE A 329 -7.86 17.59 -32.19
N ALA A 330 -8.20 16.94 -33.30
CA ALA A 330 -9.56 16.46 -33.57
C ALA A 330 -10.02 15.42 -32.53
N GLU A 331 -9.15 14.48 -32.18
CA GLU A 331 -9.41 13.50 -31.09
C GLU A 331 -9.66 14.19 -29.74
N GLN A 332 -8.82 15.16 -29.39
CA GLN A 332 -8.99 15.92 -28.15
C GLN A 332 -10.32 16.71 -28.11
N LEU A 333 -10.71 17.31 -29.22
CA LEU A 333 -11.98 18.00 -29.33
C LEU A 333 -13.18 17.07 -29.25
N ALA A 334 -13.10 15.86 -29.85
CA ALA A 334 -14.14 14.85 -29.75
C ALA A 334 -14.31 14.38 -28.29
N HIS A 335 -13.24 14.24 -27.52
CA HIS A 335 -13.30 13.94 -26.08
C HIS A 335 -13.94 15.06 -25.25
N ILE A 336 -13.75 16.33 -25.65
CA ILE A 336 -14.41 17.46 -24.99
C ILE A 336 -15.92 17.47 -25.30
N ASP A 337 -16.27 17.25 -26.56
CA ASP A 337 -17.67 17.27 -27.02
C ASP A 337 -18.51 16.14 -26.41
N ASN A 338 -17.91 14.95 -26.19
CA ASN A 338 -18.57 13.79 -25.54
C ASN A 338 -18.39 13.79 -24.02
N GLY A 339 -17.58 14.66 -23.45
CA GLY A 339 -17.17 14.64 -22.06
C GLY A 339 -18.32 14.78 -21.06
N ASP A 340 -19.39 15.45 -21.40
CA ASP A 340 -20.57 15.58 -20.54
C ASP A 340 -21.35 14.25 -20.46
N GLU A 341 -21.44 13.50 -21.56
CA GLU A 341 -22.07 12.18 -21.59
C GLU A 341 -21.23 11.16 -20.81
N ASP A 342 -19.89 11.20 -20.99
CA ASP A 342 -18.95 10.33 -20.26
C ASP A 342 -19.00 10.60 -18.75
N ILE A 343 -19.06 11.87 -18.33
CA ILE A 343 -19.23 12.26 -16.92
C ILE A 343 -20.56 11.72 -16.38
N GLU A 344 -21.66 11.91 -17.10
CA GLU A 344 -22.98 11.46 -16.65
C GLU A 344 -23.05 9.92 -16.51
N GLU A 345 -22.43 9.17 -17.42
CA GLU A 345 -22.34 7.72 -17.32
C GLU A 345 -21.53 7.29 -16.10
N LYS A 346 -20.37 7.92 -15.87
CA LYS A 346 -19.53 7.64 -14.69
C LYS A 346 -20.21 8.06 -13.39
N GLU A 347 -20.94 9.16 -13.35
CA GLU A 347 -21.74 9.56 -12.18
C GLU A 347 -22.83 8.52 -11.84
N LYS A 348 -23.50 7.96 -12.84
CA LYS A 348 -24.46 6.86 -12.65
C LYS A 348 -23.77 5.60 -12.12
N GLU A 349 -22.58 5.25 -12.62
CA GLU A 349 -21.79 4.13 -12.11
C GLU A 349 -21.41 4.34 -10.64
N VAL A 350 -20.87 5.51 -10.30
CA VAL A 350 -20.50 5.88 -8.91
C VAL A 350 -21.72 5.84 -7.98
N ALA A 351 -22.85 6.38 -8.41
CA ALA A 351 -24.09 6.35 -7.63
C ALA A 351 -24.59 4.93 -7.39
N ALA A 352 -24.50 4.05 -8.39
CA ALA A 352 -24.88 2.64 -8.26
C ALA A 352 -23.97 1.87 -7.30
N LEU A 353 -22.65 2.13 -7.34
CA LEU A 353 -21.68 1.53 -6.43
C LEU A 353 -21.85 2.06 -5.00
N LEU A 354 -22.11 3.35 -4.84
CA LEU A 354 -22.44 3.95 -3.54
C LEU A 354 -23.65 3.29 -2.91
N ALA A 355 -24.74 3.14 -3.65
CA ALA A 355 -25.96 2.50 -3.15
C ALA A 355 -25.73 1.03 -2.73
N LYS A 356 -24.85 0.30 -3.43
CA LYS A 356 -24.43 -1.05 -3.02
C LYS A 356 -23.64 -1.03 -1.72
N ALA A 357 -22.66 -0.13 -1.61
CA ALA A 357 -21.85 0.01 -0.41
C ALA A 357 -22.72 0.41 0.81
N GLU A 358 -23.65 1.36 0.65
CA GLU A 358 -24.61 1.76 1.69
C GLU A 358 -25.51 0.62 2.14
N LYS A 359 -25.99 -0.20 1.20
CA LYS A 359 -26.79 -1.38 1.50
C LYS A 359 -26.01 -2.41 2.33
N GLN A 360 -24.74 -2.66 1.98
CA GLN A 360 -23.89 -3.57 2.75
C GLN A 360 -23.53 -2.97 4.12
N ALA A 361 -23.29 -1.66 4.20
CA ALA A 361 -23.08 -0.96 5.47
C ALA A 361 -24.30 -1.10 6.40
N ALA A 362 -25.50 -0.88 5.90
CA ALA A 362 -26.73 -1.03 6.68
C ALA A 362 -26.95 -2.46 7.18
N LEU A 363 -26.59 -3.48 6.37
CA LEU A 363 -26.62 -4.87 6.81
C LEU A 363 -25.62 -5.11 7.94
N LEU A 364 -24.39 -4.59 7.79
CA LEU A 364 -23.35 -4.69 8.81
C LEU A 364 -23.79 -4.00 10.12
N THR A 365 -24.38 -2.81 10.04
CA THR A 365 -24.97 -2.10 11.19
C THR A 365 -26.02 -2.96 11.91
N SER A 366 -26.89 -3.61 11.16
CA SER A 366 -27.94 -4.50 11.73
C SER A 366 -27.33 -5.67 12.52
N ILE A 367 -26.28 -6.31 11.97
CA ILE A 367 -25.57 -7.42 12.62
C ILE A 367 -24.91 -6.93 13.91
N ARG A 368 -24.21 -5.78 13.85
CA ARG A 368 -23.56 -5.14 14.98
C ARG A 368 -24.51 -4.77 16.09
N GLN A 369 -25.66 -4.17 15.77
CA GLN A 369 -26.70 -3.81 16.75
C GLN A 369 -27.27 -5.03 17.45
N LYS A 370 -27.50 -6.12 16.70
CA LYS A 370 -27.95 -7.38 17.29
C LYS A 370 -26.91 -7.97 18.24
N SER A 371 -25.64 -7.97 17.84
CA SER A 371 -24.54 -8.42 18.68
C SER A 371 -24.35 -7.53 19.91
N ALA A 372 -24.48 -6.21 19.76
CA ALA A 372 -24.41 -5.26 20.86
C ALA A 372 -25.39 -5.57 22.00
N LYS A 373 -26.62 -5.96 21.65
CA LYS A 373 -27.62 -6.36 22.69
C LYS A 373 -27.21 -7.62 23.45
N ALA A 374 -26.58 -8.57 22.77
CA ALA A 374 -26.04 -9.77 23.41
C ALA A 374 -24.87 -9.39 24.34
N ILE A 375 -23.97 -8.54 23.88
CA ILE A 375 -22.83 -8.01 24.66
C ILE A 375 -23.34 -7.28 25.91
N GLU A 376 -24.30 -6.36 25.79
CA GLU A 376 -24.89 -5.62 26.90
C GLU A 376 -25.44 -6.56 28.00
N LYS A 377 -26.14 -7.62 27.58
CA LYS A 377 -26.72 -8.62 28.51
C LYS A 377 -25.61 -9.40 29.22
N GLU A 378 -24.64 -9.88 28.47
CA GLU A 378 -23.53 -10.67 29.04
C GLU A 378 -22.65 -9.83 29.96
N MET A 379 -22.32 -8.60 29.56
CA MET A 379 -21.57 -7.66 30.40
C MET A 379 -22.25 -7.42 31.75
N LYS A 380 -23.57 -7.22 31.78
CA LYS A 380 -24.32 -7.13 33.03
C LYS A 380 -24.18 -8.40 33.88
N GLY A 381 -24.30 -9.57 33.26
CA GLY A 381 -24.16 -10.86 33.94
C GLY A 381 -22.79 -11.04 34.59
N ARG A 382 -21.72 -10.57 33.94
CA ARG A 382 -20.33 -10.68 34.45
C ARG A 382 -19.98 -9.58 35.45
N LEU A 383 -20.47 -8.36 35.30
CA LEU A 383 -20.12 -7.21 36.15
C LEU A 383 -20.84 -7.22 37.51
N ILE A 384 -22.07 -7.76 37.60
CA ILE A 384 -22.81 -7.86 38.86
C ILE A 384 -22.04 -8.68 39.90
N PRO A 385 -21.55 -9.93 39.61
CA PRO A 385 -20.73 -10.69 40.54
C PRO A 385 -19.40 -10.02 40.89
N LEU A 386 -18.89 -9.17 39.99
CA LEU A 386 -17.66 -8.39 40.21
C LEU A 386 -17.86 -7.14 41.09
N GLY A 387 -18.97 -7.06 41.81
CA GLY A 387 -19.22 -6.01 42.78
C GLY A 387 -19.79 -4.72 42.19
N ILE A 388 -20.47 -4.79 41.04
CA ILE A 388 -21.17 -3.66 40.41
C ILE A 388 -22.67 -4.03 40.26
N PRO A 389 -23.42 -4.12 41.36
CA PRO A 389 -24.79 -4.65 41.34
C PRO A 389 -25.80 -3.80 40.55
N ASN A 390 -25.52 -2.54 40.41
CA ASN A 390 -26.39 -1.59 39.70
C ASN A 390 -25.83 -1.13 38.36
N VAL A 391 -24.98 -1.98 37.76
CA VAL A 391 -24.35 -1.67 36.47
C VAL A 391 -25.35 -1.41 35.36
N ARG A 392 -25.12 -0.35 34.64
CA ARG A 392 -25.72 -0.09 33.33
C ARG A 392 -24.61 -0.06 32.29
N PHE A 393 -24.72 -0.89 31.29
CA PHE A 393 -23.80 -0.97 30.19
C PHE A 393 -24.62 -0.98 28.90
N GLU A 394 -24.36 0.00 28.03
CA GLU A 394 -25.06 0.20 26.77
C GLU A 394 -24.04 0.48 25.66
N ILE A 395 -24.35 -0.01 24.46
CA ILE A 395 -23.53 0.24 23.27
C ILE A 395 -24.32 1.17 22.36
N ALA A 396 -23.86 2.40 22.28
CA ALA A 396 -24.46 3.44 21.44
C ALA A 396 -23.85 3.39 20.03
N PHE A 397 -24.72 3.53 19.04
CA PHE A 397 -24.37 3.66 17.63
C PHE A 397 -24.67 5.08 17.17
N ALA A 398 -23.77 5.66 16.42
CA ALA A 398 -23.97 6.91 15.70
C ALA A 398 -23.50 6.72 14.26
N ASP A 399 -24.16 7.37 13.33
CA ASP A 399 -23.77 7.32 11.94
C ASP A 399 -22.47 8.10 11.68
N LYS A 400 -21.63 7.59 10.82
CA LYS A 400 -20.44 8.27 10.27
C LYS A 400 -20.38 8.10 8.76
N PRO A 401 -19.65 8.95 8.05
CA PRO A 401 -19.38 8.73 6.62
C PRO A 401 -18.83 7.33 6.37
N LEU A 402 -19.18 6.75 5.23
CA LEU A 402 -18.65 5.44 4.81
C LEU A 402 -17.13 5.42 4.90
N SER A 403 -16.61 4.35 5.47
CA SER A 403 -15.18 4.11 5.65
C SER A 403 -14.88 2.63 5.47
N GLY A 404 -13.59 2.23 5.43
CA GLY A 404 -13.20 0.83 5.23
C GLY A 404 -13.74 -0.15 6.28
N ASN A 405 -14.27 0.33 7.42
CA ASN A 405 -14.86 -0.47 8.48
C ASN A 405 -16.39 -0.23 8.67
N GLY A 406 -17.06 0.36 7.70
CA GLY A 406 -18.52 0.59 7.73
C GLY A 406 -18.90 2.05 7.97
N ALA A 407 -20.18 2.25 8.32
CA ALA A 407 -20.79 3.55 8.58
C ALA A 407 -21.08 3.79 10.07
N ASP A 408 -20.61 2.91 10.97
CA ASP A 408 -20.94 2.95 12.38
C ASP A 408 -19.83 3.57 13.22
N LYS A 409 -20.17 4.51 14.07
CA LYS A 409 -19.40 4.93 15.22
C LYS A 409 -19.97 4.26 16.46
N VAL A 410 -19.16 3.41 17.12
CA VAL A 410 -19.57 2.67 18.31
C VAL A 410 -19.00 3.31 19.56
N SER A 411 -19.83 3.47 20.59
CA SER A 411 -19.42 4.02 21.88
C SER A 411 -19.97 3.16 23.03
N PHE A 412 -19.07 2.64 23.88
CA PHE A 412 -19.44 1.91 25.08
C PHE A 412 -19.75 2.90 26.19
N LEU A 413 -20.99 2.85 26.66
CA LEU A 413 -21.49 3.69 27.75
C LEU A 413 -21.62 2.84 29.01
N PHE A 414 -21.16 3.38 30.13
CA PHE A 414 -21.13 2.69 31.42
C PHE A 414 -21.61 3.60 32.55
N SER A 415 -22.27 2.99 33.53
CA SER A 415 -22.54 3.57 34.83
C SER A 415 -22.56 2.47 35.90
N ALA A 416 -21.84 2.67 37.00
CA ALA A 416 -21.82 1.76 38.14
C ALA A 416 -23.08 1.89 39.05
N ASN A 417 -23.82 3.02 38.97
CA ASN A 417 -24.91 3.34 39.85
C ASN A 417 -26.19 3.73 39.07
N LYS A 418 -27.34 3.47 39.67
CA LYS A 418 -28.64 3.84 39.06
C LYS A 418 -28.85 5.36 38.91
N SER A 419 -28.28 6.13 39.81
CA SER A 419 -28.45 7.58 39.86
C SER A 419 -27.47 8.38 38.99
N THR A 420 -26.39 7.74 38.51
CA THR A 420 -25.38 8.39 37.66
C THR A 420 -25.77 8.25 36.19
N GLN A 421 -25.61 9.29 35.39
CA GLN A 421 -25.84 9.22 33.97
C GLN A 421 -24.87 8.25 33.31
N LEU A 422 -25.30 7.59 32.22
CA LEU A 422 -24.44 6.83 31.35
C LEU A 422 -23.41 7.77 30.72
N GLN A 423 -22.15 7.40 30.80
CA GLN A 423 -21.06 8.17 30.22
C GLN A 423 -20.12 7.21 29.47
N PRO A 424 -19.35 7.69 28.49
CA PRO A 424 -18.35 6.85 27.83
C PRO A 424 -17.42 6.16 28.83
N VAL A 425 -17.13 4.88 28.62
CA VAL A 425 -16.23 4.11 29.49
C VAL A 425 -14.88 4.82 29.68
N SER A 426 -14.43 5.57 28.67
CA SER A 426 -13.22 6.39 28.73
C SER A 426 -13.24 7.50 29.80
N GLN A 427 -14.41 7.92 30.26
CA GLN A 427 -14.60 8.99 31.23
C GLN A 427 -14.88 8.46 32.66
N VAL A 428 -14.88 7.15 32.85
CA VAL A 428 -15.06 6.52 34.15
C VAL A 428 -13.87 6.81 35.04
N ALA A 429 -14.11 7.39 36.21
CA ALA A 429 -13.06 7.85 37.11
C ALA A 429 -12.38 6.73 37.94
N SER A 430 -13.04 5.58 38.11
CA SER A 430 -12.53 4.46 38.91
C SER A 430 -11.71 3.49 38.11
N GLY A 431 -10.39 3.41 38.33
CA GLY A 431 -9.50 2.46 37.70
C GLY A 431 -9.90 0.99 37.95
N GLY A 432 -10.37 0.69 39.16
CA GLY A 432 -10.84 -0.66 39.51
C GLY A 432 -12.14 -1.05 38.77
N GLU A 433 -13.04 -0.12 38.48
CA GLU A 433 -14.24 -0.38 37.68
C GLU A 433 -13.89 -0.65 36.21
N ILE A 434 -13.00 0.16 35.65
CA ILE A 434 -12.50 -0.02 34.29
C ILE A 434 -11.79 -1.37 34.14
N ALA A 435 -10.96 -1.77 35.12
CA ALA A 435 -10.27 -3.06 35.11
C ALA A 435 -11.26 -4.24 35.06
N ARG A 436 -12.37 -4.17 35.83
CA ARG A 436 -13.43 -5.18 35.81
C ARG A 436 -14.21 -5.21 34.49
N VAL A 437 -14.50 -4.05 33.92
CA VAL A 437 -15.10 -3.95 32.57
C VAL A 437 -14.18 -4.60 31.54
N MET A 438 -12.87 -4.27 31.57
CA MET A 438 -11.89 -4.85 30.65
C MET A 438 -11.75 -6.36 30.80
N LEU A 439 -11.65 -6.86 32.04
CA LEU A 439 -11.60 -8.31 32.29
C LEU A 439 -12.82 -9.00 31.69
N SER A 440 -14.02 -8.44 31.92
CA SER A 440 -15.27 -8.98 31.39
C SER A 440 -15.30 -8.97 29.85
N LEU A 441 -14.87 -7.89 29.21
CA LEU A 441 -14.76 -7.79 27.76
C LEU A 441 -13.74 -8.78 27.19
N LYS A 442 -12.56 -8.90 27.83
CA LYS A 442 -11.52 -9.84 27.41
C LYS A 442 -11.98 -11.29 27.53
N ALA A 443 -12.72 -11.63 28.57
CA ALA A 443 -13.30 -12.95 28.73
C ALA A 443 -14.30 -13.27 27.60
N MET A 444 -15.12 -12.31 27.18
CA MET A 444 -16.05 -12.47 26.05
C MET A 444 -15.30 -12.60 24.71
N ILE A 445 -14.36 -11.69 24.44
CA ILE A 445 -13.56 -11.73 23.21
C ILE A 445 -12.75 -13.02 23.12
N SER A 446 -12.22 -13.47 24.26
CA SER A 446 -11.44 -14.70 24.33
C SER A 446 -12.23 -15.92 23.86
N GLY A 447 -13.56 -15.92 23.97
CA GLY A 447 -14.43 -16.94 23.36
C GLY A 447 -14.40 -16.96 21.83
N ALA A 448 -14.18 -15.82 21.20
CA ALA A 448 -14.28 -15.63 19.73
C ALA A 448 -12.91 -15.59 19.03
N VAL A 449 -11.85 -15.10 19.69
CA VAL A 449 -10.49 -14.97 19.11
C VAL A 449 -9.56 -16.04 19.68
N LYS A 450 -8.81 -16.67 18.81
CA LYS A 450 -7.78 -17.67 19.18
C LYS A 450 -6.45 -16.96 19.51
N LEU A 451 -6.37 -16.26 20.64
CA LEU A 451 -5.10 -15.72 21.14
C LEU A 451 -4.39 -16.78 22.00
N PRO A 452 -3.10 -17.08 21.73
CA PRO A 452 -2.36 -18.09 22.48
C PRO A 452 -2.16 -17.79 23.97
N THR A 453 -1.81 -16.54 24.30
CA THR A 453 -1.45 -16.14 25.66
C THR A 453 -2.06 -14.79 26.02
N ILE A 454 -2.67 -14.68 27.19
CA ILE A 454 -3.18 -13.44 27.77
C ILE A 454 -2.48 -13.19 29.08
N ILE A 455 -1.94 -11.99 29.28
CA ILE A 455 -1.24 -11.58 30.50
C ILE A 455 -2.00 -10.44 31.17
N PHE A 456 -2.42 -10.62 32.40
CA PHE A 456 -3.04 -9.60 33.22
C PHE A 456 -2.03 -9.04 34.22
N ASP A 457 -1.78 -7.73 34.16
CA ASP A 457 -0.84 -7.03 35.03
C ASP A 457 -1.59 -6.11 35.98
N GLU A 458 -1.57 -6.49 37.27
CA GLU A 458 -2.14 -5.71 38.40
C GLU A 458 -3.57 -5.19 38.15
N ILE A 459 -4.42 -5.99 37.48
CA ILE A 459 -5.83 -5.62 37.23
C ILE A 459 -6.69 -5.71 38.50
N ASP A 460 -6.13 -6.28 39.56
CA ASP A 460 -6.74 -6.50 40.88
C ASP A 460 -6.60 -5.32 41.84
N THR A 461 -6.12 -4.16 41.34
CA THR A 461 -5.98 -2.94 42.15
C THR A 461 -7.35 -2.43 42.61
N GLY A 462 -7.49 -2.20 43.91
CA GLY A 462 -8.71 -1.67 44.52
C GLY A 462 -9.84 -2.68 44.69
N VAL A 463 -9.57 -3.98 44.59
CA VAL A 463 -10.51 -5.07 44.90
C VAL A 463 -10.00 -5.93 46.04
N SER A 464 -10.89 -6.65 46.69
CA SER A 464 -10.54 -7.60 47.76
C SER A 464 -11.64 -8.64 47.99
N GLY A 465 -11.32 -9.69 48.76
CA GLY A 465 -12.27 -10.69 49.20
C GLY A 465 -13.01 -11.39 48.05
N LYS A 466 -14.34 -11.44 48.15
CA LYS A 466 -15.20 -12.12 47.16
C LYS A 466 -15.09 -11.62 45.74
N ILE A 467 -14.76 -10.33 45.54
CA ILE A 467 -14.62 -9.75 44.20
C ILE A 467 -13.35 -10.30 43.54
N ALA A 468 -12.24 -10.36 44.28
CA ALA A 468 -10.99 -10.95 43.81
C ALA A 468 -11.15 -12.44 43.45
N GLU A 469 -11.91 -13.20 44.27
CA GLU A 469 -12.25 -14.59 43.95
C GLU A 469 -13.02 -14.71 42.64
N LYS A 470 -14.02 -13.84 42.41
CA LYS A 470 -14.79 -13.83 41.15
C LYS A 470 -13.96 -13.42 39.95
N MET A 471 -13.01 -12.52 40.10
CA MET A 471 -12.05 -12.19 39.04
C MET A 471 -11.17 -13.42 38.71
N ALA A 472 -10.71 -14.12 39.74
CA ALA A 472 -9.94 -15.34 39.57
C ALA A 472 -10.74 -16.46 38.87
N ASP A 473 -12.03 -16.62 39.23
CA ASP A 473 -12.94 -17.57 38.56
C ASP A 473 -13.02 -17.31 37.03
N ILE A 474 -13.12 -16.02 36.64
CA ILE A 474 -13.15 -15.62 35.22
C ILE A 474 -11.81 -15.94 34.53
N MET A 475 -10.67 -15.67 35.16
CA MET A 475 -9.35 -15.96 34.59
C MET A 475 -9.12 -17.48 34.47
N GLU A 476 -9.56 -18.26 35.45
CA GLU A 476 -9.53 -19.73 35.44
C GLU A 476 -10.40 -20.26 34.29
N GLU A 477 -11.65 -19.75 34.12
CA GLU A 477 -12.54 -20.12 33.02
C GLU A 477 -11.89 -19.86 31.65
N MET A 478 -11.22 -18.70 31.49
CA MET A 478 -10.48 -18.37 30.27
C MET A 478 -9.33 -19.36 30.03
N GLY A 479 -8.62 -19.78 31.07
CA GLY A 479 -7.54 -20.76 30.98
C GLY A 479 -8.02 -22.18 30.59
N LEU A 480 -9.22 -22.58 31.03
CA LEU A 480 -9.80 -23.90 30.71
C LEU A 480 -10.18 -24.06 29.22
N GLN A 481 -10.32 -22.97 28.47
CA GLN A 481 -10.69 -22.98 27.06
C GLN A 481 -9.49 -23.21 26.11
N ASN A 482 -8.52 -24.03 26.48
CA ASN A 482 -7.27 -24.24 25.72
C ASN A 482 -6.48 -22.95 25.47
N ARG A 483 -6.35 -22.13 26.51
CA ARG A 483 -5.60 -20.89 26.49
C ARG A 483 -4.61 -20.85 27.64
N GLN A 484 -3.69 -19.94 27.52
CA GLN A 484 -2.78 -19.61 28.57
C GLN A 484 -3.12 -18.23 29.12
N VAL A 485 -3.42 -18.19 30.41
CA VAL A 485 -3.66 -16.92 31.14
C VAL A 485 -2.59 -16.80 32.22
N LEU A 486 -1.87 -15.67 32.18
CA LEU A 486 -0.87 -15.33 33.20
C LEU A 486 -1.40 -14.11 33.95
N SER A 487 -1.52 -14.19 35.28
CA SER A 487 -1.91 -13.05 36.13
C SER A 487 -0.78 -12.67 37.07
N ILE A 488 -0.34 -11.42 36.95
CA ILE A 488 0.55 -10.79 37.93
C ILE A 488 -0.33 -10.17 38.99
N THR A 489 -0.25 -10.70 40.22
CA THR A 489 -1.17 -10.34 41.30
C THR A 489 -0.46 -10.15 42.64
N HIS A 490 -1.07 -9.38 43.52
CA HIS A 490 -0.71 -9.25 44.92
C HIS A 490 -1.82 -9.80 45.85
N LEU A 491 -2.92 -10.33 45.26
CA LEU A 491 -4.05 -10.84 46.03
C LEU A 491 -3.97 -12.35 46.22
N PRO A 492 -4.00 -12.87 47.48
CA PRO A 492 -3.94 -14.30 47.76
C PRO A 492 -5.11 -15.08 47.16
N GLN A 493 -6.30 -14.49 47.02
CA GLN A 493 -7.48 -15.10 46.42
C GLN A 493 -7.26 -15.45 44.95
N ILE A 494 -6.55 -14.57 44.19
CA ILE A 494 -6.20 -14.82 42.79
C ILE A 494 -5.05 -15.83 42.72
N ALA A 495 -4.03 -15.65 43.56
CA ALA A 495 -2.85 -16.51 43.58
C ALA A 495 -3.21 -17.97 43.89
N ALA A 496 -4.20 -18.20 44.77
CA ALA A 496 -4.65 -19.53 45.12
C ALA A 496 -5.32 -20.31 43.96
N LYS A 497 -5.94 -19.62 43.01
CA LYS A 497 -6.66 -20.22 41.87
C LYS A 497 -5.78 -20.66 40.72
N GLY A 498 -4.55 -20.12 40.62
CA GLY A 498 -3.64 -20.49 39.53
C GLY A 498 -3.27 -21.98 39.58
N SER A 499 -3.25 -22.68 38.46
CA SER A 499 -2.75 -24.05 38.34
C SER A 499 -1.26 -24.13 38.60
N HIS A 500 -0.53 -23.11 38.14
CA HIS A 500 0.90 -22.94 38.35
C HIS A 500 1.16 -21.61 39.05
N HIS A 501 2.09 -21.60 40.00
CA HIS A 501 2.40 -20.42 40.78
C HIS A 501 3.90 -20.13 40.72
N TYR A 502 4.23 -18.96 40.19
CA TYR A 502 5.59 -18.46 40.07
C TYR A 502 5.81 -17.32 41.07
N LYS A 503 6.97 -17.31 41.70
CA LYS A 503 7.38 -16.24 42.61
C LYS A 503 8.59 -15.51 42.06
N VAL A 504 8.49 -14.17 41.97
CA VAL A 504 9.61 -13.30 41.68
C VAL A 504 10.28 -12.90 42.98
N LEU A 505 11.57 -13.17 43.10
CA LEU A 505 12.40 -12.94 44.28
C LEU A 505 13.48 -11.92 43.89
N LYS A 506 13.84 -11.09 44.86
CA LYS A 506 15.03 -10.23 44.79
C LYS A 506 16.09 -10.75 45.73
N GLU A 507 17.30 -10.79 45.25
CA GLU A 507 18.45 -11.18 46.05
C GLU A 507 19.48 -10.04 45.99
N GLU A 508 19.88 -9.57 47.15
CA GLU A 508 20.97 -8.59 47.23
C GLU A 508 22.31 -9.33 47.25
N THR A 509 23.13 -9.00 46.24
CA THR A 509 24.48 -9.56 46.12
C THR A 509 25.52 -8.45 46.25
N GLU A 510 26.79 -8.78 46.44
CA GLU A 510 27.87 -7.79 46.48
C GLU A 510 27.94 -6.89 45.23
N ASN A 511 27.41 -7.37 44.10
CA ASN A 511 27.40 -6.68 42.81
C ASN A 511 26.07 -5.97 42.48
N GLY A 512 25.14 -5.90 43.45
CA GLY A 512 23.82 -5.27 43.29
C GLY A 512 22.66 -6.25 43.42
N THR A 513 21.45 -5.74 43.22
CA THR A 513 20.21 -6.54 43.31
C THR A 513 20.03 -7.38 42.07
N ILE A 514 19.74 -8.67 42.23
CA ILE A 514 19.39 -9.59 41.14
C ILE A 514 17.95 -10.07 41.35
N SER A 515 17.21 -10.17 40.25
CA SER A 515 15.84 -10.70 40.24
C SER A 515 15.83 -12.12 39.65
N HIS A 516 15.18 -13.03 40.35
CA HIS A 516 14.94 -14.42 39.96
C HIS A 516 13.46 -14.70 39.91
N MET A 517 13.06 -15.66 39.09
CA MET A 517 11.70 -16.20 39.06
C MET A 517 11.76 -17.71 39.16
N LYS A 518 10.96 -18.28 40.02
CA LYS A 518 10.86 -19.74 40.15
C LYS A 518 9.41 -20.19 40.23
N GLU A 519 9.14 -21.40 39.76
CA GLU A 519 7.89 -22.11 40.02
C GLU A 519 7.88 -22.64 41.43
N LEU A 520 6.77 -22.44 42.16
CA LEU A 520 6.61 -22.91 43.53
C LEU A 520 6.03 -24.33 43.56
N ASN A 521 6.61 -25.20 44.41
CA ASN A 521 5.98 -26.46 44.73
C ASN A 521 4.79 -26.29 45.72
N ASN A 522 4.02 -27.32 45.97
CA ASN A 522 2.81 -27.20 46.79
C ASN A 522 3.07 -26.64 48.19
N GLN A 523 4.19 -26.99 48.84
CA GLN A 523 4.52 -26.51 50.18
C GLN A 523 4.92 -25.04 50.13
N GLU A 524 5.78 -24.65 49.19
CA GLU A 524 6.19 -23.24 48.98
C GLU A 524 5.01 -22.35 48.61
N ARG A 525 4.04 -22.92 47.89
CA ARG A 525 2.82 -22.22 47.50
C ARG A 525 1.91 -21.94 48.72
N ILE A 526 1.79 -22.88 49.65
CA ILE A 526 1.05 -22.66 50.92
C ILE A 526 1.74 -21.54 51.70
N GLU A 527 3.05 -21.55 51.82
CA GLU A 527 3.85 -20.56 52.54
C GLU A 527 3.71 -19.18 51.90
N GLU A 528 3.81 -19.09 50.58
CA GLU A 528 3.65 -17.81 49.86
C GLU A 528 2.25 -17.19 50.05
N ILE A 529 1.20 -18.00 49.93
CA ILE A 529 -0.16 -17.53 50.15
C ILE A 529 -0.39 -17.12 51.61
N ALA A 530 0.17 -17.88 52.58
CA ALA A 530 0.14 -17.51 53.97
C ALA A 530 0.88 -16.18 54.24
N GLN A 531 2.02 -15.97 53.59
CA GLN A 531 2.78 -14.72 53.67
C GLN A 531 1.98 -13.54 53.05
N MET A 532 1.30 -13.75 51.92
CA MET A 532 0.42 -12.74 51.33
C MET A 532 -0.77 -12.37 52.24
N LEU A 533 -1.25 -13.29 53.06
CA LEU A 533 -2.35 -13.09 54.01
C LEU A 533 -1.92 -12.35 55.30
N SER A 534 -0.72 -12.65 55.80
CA SER A 534 -0.28 -12.20 57.15
C SER A 534 0.84 -11.15 57.10
N GLY A 535 1.46 -10.90 55.95
CA GLY A 535 2.66 -10.07 55.85
C GLY A 535 3.93 -10.83 56.23
N SER A 536 4.82 -10.19 57.01
CA SER A 536 6.16 -10.77 57.29
C SER A 536 6.13 -12.02 58.20
N ASP A 537 5.17 -12.11 59.09
CA ASP A 537 5.13 -13.22 60.08
C ASP A 537 4.06 -14.25 59.71
N ILE A 538 4.51 -15.45 59.32
CA ILE A 538 3.61 -16.54 58.96
C ILE A 538 3.06 -17.18 60.23
N THR A 539 1.77 -16.93 60.51
CA THR A 539 1.05 -17.50 61.65
C THR A 539 0.39 -18.83 61.28
N GLN A 540 0.09 -19.68 62.30
CA GLN A 540 -0.66 -20.92 62.08
C GLN A 540 -2.06 -20.66 61.50
N ALA A 541 -2.70 -19.55 61.86
CA ALA A 541 -3.98 -19.15 61.28
C ALA A 541 -3.85 -18.78 59.80
N ALA A 542 -2.77 -18.10 59.42
CA ALA A 542 -2.49 -17.78 58.00
C ALA A 542 -2.23 -19.04 57.17
N LEU A 543 -1.51 -20.01 57.71
CA LEU A 543 -1.29 -21.32 57.07
C LEU A 543 -2.60 -22.10 56.88
N ALA A 544 -3.48 -22.08 57.88
CA ALA A 544 -4.79 -22.72 57.79
C ALA A 544 -5.66 -22.07 56.70
N ASN A 545 -5.72 -20.73 56.69
CA ASN A 545 -6.45 -19.99 55.68
C ASN A 545 -5.86 -20.19 54.27
N ALA A 546 -4.54 -20.27 54.16
CA ALA A 546 -3.87 -20.56 52.88
C ALA A 546 -4.27 -21.91 52.31
N LYS A 547 -4.32 -22.96 53.18
CA LYS A 547 -4.79 -24.30 52.78
C LYS A 547 -6.26 -24.30 52.37
N GLU A 548 -7.11 -23.55 53.06
CA GLU A 548 -8.52 -23.40 52.71
C GLU A 548 -8.70 -22.74 51.34
N LEU A 549 -7.97 -21.66 51.06
CA LEU A 549 -7.98 -20.98 49.75
C LEU A 549 -7.49 -21.89 48.63
N LEU A 550 -6.47 -22.72 48.91
CA LEU A 550 -5.93 -23.69 47.95
C LEU A 550 -6.81 -24.96 47.82
N ARG A 551 -7.82 -25.11 48.70
CA ARG A 551 -8.69 -26.31 48.75
C ARG A 551 -7.91 -27.60 48.99
N ILE A 552 -6.87 -27.56 49.82
CA ILE A 552 -5.97 -28.69 50.19
C ILE A 552 -6.17 -29.04 51.64
#